data_29aeef3cdda4aa0dbc71938c758b6c52
#
_entry.id   29aeef3cdda4aa0dbc71938c758b6c52
#
_cell.length_a   1.000
_cell.length_b   1.000
_cell.length_c   1.000
_cell.angle_alpha   90.00
_cell.angle_beta   90.00
_cell.angle_gamma   90.00
#
_symmetry.space_group_name_H-M   'P 1'
#
loop_
_entity.id
_entity.type
_entity.pdbx_description
1 polymer ?
#
loop_
_entity_poly.entity_id
_entity_poly.type
_entity_poly.pdbx_seq_one_letter_code
_entity_poly.pdbx_strand_id
1 'polypeptide(L)'
;MMGICSLLLIAISFMKSGGTLFGGKNFDMVLSLPVTVRQVVLSRMLFLYGAGFLVFFAGFLPAAIVYTVNMGAGVGEVFNLLLAVVLGPCIPVVLSLVLSVLVMLLAERLPQREIFVIVLNVAIFVGILFWTGKISVTMDEKALMNMGKALANGVTSLYPPAGVAFSFLEKGSIWGTLLFAVLSIALFWGFVILVSRFCVKINEMFSSSKSKNAGKVTYGKGSTIRKALLKKEWRRLLSCPIYAMNTVVGYVLMILLGIMVLTMKEETLTGMLDIPEIENQLTKAFPFIIAMCTGIAPMTAPSLSLEGKSRWIMCSLPVKSIEIFRAKITLNLLFAVPSALLCSLCVLIKFPGTAADNILLFVLPLVFGVFTAVFGMAVNVKFPSYDWTQEIQAVKNSASVLICVFTGMFATLLPLMIVMAMPALRAVISWGFVIVSAGLSVMLWKRLEKVRFWV
;
A
#
# COMPACT_ATOMS: atom_id res chain seq x y z
N MET A 1 -5.88 18.90 11.69
CA MET A 1 -6.36 18.22 10.45
C MET A 1 -5.53 18.57 9.21
N MET A 2 -5.28 19.86 8.90
CA MET A 2 -4.47 20.25 7.73
C MET A 2 -3.10 19.54 7.66
N GLY A 3 -2.38 19.45 8.76
CA GLY A 3 -1.08 18.76 8.81
C GLY A 3 -1.17 17.25 8.62
N ILE A 4 -2.22 16.61 9.16
CA ILE A 4 -2.46 15.17 8.96
C ILE A 4 -2.73 14.89 7.48
N CYS A 5 -3.61 15.68 6.85
CA CYS A 5 -3.86 15.59 5.41
C CYS A 5 -2.58 15.82 4.59
N SER A 6 -1.73 16.76 5.01
CA SER A 6 -0.43 17.04 4.36
C SER A 6 0.53 15.85 4.46
N LEU A 7 0.67 15.24 5.63
CA LEU A 7 1.54 14.06 5.82
C LEU A 7 1.02 12.84 5.05
N LEU A 8 -0.29 12.59 5.09
CA LEU A 8 -0.91 11.53 4.27
C LEU A 8 -0.67 11.78 2.79
N LEU A 9 -0.81 13.03 2.34
CA LEU A 9 -0.58 13.38 0.95
C LEU A 9 0.89 13.21 0.56
N ILE A 10 1.84 13.58 1.42
CA ILE A 10 3.28 13.33 1.18
C ILE A 10 3.52 11.85 0.98
N ALA A 11 2.99 10.99 1.86
CA ALA A 11 3.16 9.54 1.77
C ALA A 11 2.56 8.97 0.48
N ILE A 12 1.29 9.31 0.17
CA ILE A 12 0.58 8.82 -1.03
C ILE A 12 1.26 9.33 -2.31
N SER A 13 1.62 10.61 -2.36
CA SER A 13 2.26 11.23 -3.52
C SER A 13 3.67 10.71 -3.73
N PHE A 14 4.43 10.46 -2.66
CA PHE A 14 5.76 9.86 -2.72
C PHE A 14 5.73 8.47 -3.36
N MET A 15 4.78 7.61 -2.95
CA MET A 15 4.61 6.28 -3.54
C MET A 15 4.25 6.32 -5.03
N LYS A 16 3.52 7.34 -5.47
CA LYS A 16 3.08 7.49 -6.88
C LYS A 16 4.09 8.25 -7.75
N SER A 17 4.87 9.14 -7.18
CA SER A 17 5.66 10.13 -7.91
C SER A 17 6.77 9.54 -8.77
N GLY A 18 7.43 8.48 -8.29
CA GLY A 18 8.52 7.83 -9.03
C GLY A 18 8.09 7.26 -10.39
N GLY A 19 6.87 6.72 -10.48
CA GLY A 19 6.30 6.19 -11.72
C GLY A 19 5.59 7.22 -12.60
N THR A 20 5.15 8.33 -12.02
CA THR A 20 4.39 9.36 -12.76
C THR A 20 5.27 10.42 -13.39
N LEU A 21 6.30 10.91 -12.69
CA LEU A 21 7.20 11.95 -13.20
C LEU A 21 8.30 11.40 -14.10
N PHE A 22 8.93 10.30 -13.70
CA PHE A 22 10.10 9.75 -14.37
C PHE A 22 9.87 8.26 -14.69
N GLY A 23 10.32 7.79 -15.84
CA GLY A 23 10.35 6.35 -16.16
C GLY A 23 9.07 5.75 -16.75
N GLY A 24 8.13 6.54 -17.20
CA GLY A 24 6.99 6.02 -18.00
C GLY A 24 7.50 5.48 -19.35
N LYS A 25 7.04 4.28 -19.74
CA LYS A 25 7.38 3.66 -21.06
C LYS A 25 7.05 4.58 -22.24
N ASN A 26 6.21 5.57 -22.04
CA ASN A 26 5.75 6.51 -23.08
C ASN A 26 6.41 7.88 -22.98
N PHE A 27 7.48 8.05 -22.18
CA PHE A 27 8.11 9.36 -22.00
C PHE A 27 8.73 9.86 -23.32
N ASP A 28 9.42 9.00 -24.05
CA ASP A 28 10.04 9.32 -25.34
C ASP A 28 8.98 9.65 -26.39
N MET A 29 7.84 8.93 -26.38
CA MET A 29 6.69 9.20 -27.24
C MET A 29 6.05 10.56 -26.91
N VAL A 30 5.94 10.93 -25.65
CA VAL A 30 5.40 12.23 -25.22
C VAL A 30 6.35 13.36 -25.63
N LEU A 31 7.67 13.15 -25.56
CA LEU A 31 8.66 14.14 -26.02
C LEU A 31 8.70 14.31 -27.53
N SER A 32 8.23 13.32 -28.32
CA SER A 32 8.10 13.46 -29.77
C SER A 32 6.89 14.32 -30.22
N LEU A 33 5.97 14.60 -29.30
CA LEU A 33 4.85 15.52 -29.55
C LEU A 33 5.35 17.00 -29.59
N PRO A 34 4.66 17.90 -30.29
CA PRO A 34 5.00 19.32 -30.34
C PRO A 34 4.62 20.04 -29.04
N VAL A 35 5.13 19.56 -27.91
CA VAL A 35 4.90 20.10 -26.55
C VAL A 35 6.21 20.37 -25.86
N THR A 36 6.25 21.44 -25.07
CA THR A 36 7.43 21.77 -24.28
C THR A 36 7.58 20.84 -23.06
N VAL A 37 8.83 20.57 -22.66
CA VAL A 37 9.10 19.74 -21.45
C VAL A 37 8.40 20.31 -20.22
N ARG A 38 8.26 21.65 -20.13
CA ARG A 38 7.52 22.32 -19.03
C ARG A 38 6.06 21.93 -18.99
N GLN A 39 5.41 21.86 -20.16
CA GLN A 39 3.99 21.43 -20.26
C GLN A 39 3.80 20.00 -19.82
N VAL A 40 4.73 19.11 -20.17
CA VAL A 40 4.72 17.71 -19.78
C VAL A 40 4.86 17.58 -18.26
N VAL A 41 5.84 18.26 -17.65
CA VAL A 41 6.05 18.25 -16.20
C VAL A 41 4.86 18.86 -15.47
N LEU A 42 4.34 19.98 -15.94
CA LEU A 42 3.18 20.67 -15.36
C LEU A 42 1.94 19.76 -15.38
N SER A 43 1.65 19.11 -16.50
CA SER A 43 0.52 18.18 -16.64
C SER A 43 0.58 17.04 -15.61
N ARG A 44 1.77 16.47 -15.41
CA ARG A 44 1.97 15.39 -14.42
C ARG A 44 1.87 15.89 -12.98
N MET A 45 2.37 17.08 -12.70
CA MET A 45 2.23 17.71 -11.38
C MET A 45 0.79 18.09 -11.07
N LEU A 46 0.04 18.60 -12.06
CA LEU A 46 -1.39 18.90 -11.92
C LEU A 46 -2.21 17.64 -11.65
N PHE A 47 -1.85 16.51 -12.24
CA PHE A 47 -2.49 15.23 -11.93
C PHE A 47 -2.28 14.81 -10.47
N LEU A 48 -1.06 14.95 -9.95
CA LEU A 48 -0.76 14.68 -8.54
C LEU A 48 -1.43 15.68 -7.61
N TYR A 49 -1.46 16.94 -7.99
CA TYR A 49 -2.18 17.99 -7.27
C TYR A 49 -3.68 17.71 -7.22
N GLY A 50 -4.31 17.29 -8.32
CA GLY A 50 -5.72 16.92 -8.36
C GLY A 50 -6.07 15.77 -7.41
N ALA A 51 -5.22 14.74 -7.36
CA ALA A 51 -5.36 13.68 -6.37
C ALA A 51 -5.20 14.19 -4.93
N GLY A 52 -4.26 15.11 -4.69
CA GLY A 52 -4.05 15.76 -3.40
C GLY A 52 -5.20 16.66 -2.99
N PHE A 53 -5.78 17.39 -3.93
CA PHE A 53 -6.97 18.20 -3.72
C PHE A 53 -8.15 17.35 -3.20
N LEU A 54 -8.36 16.17 -3.79
CA LEU A 54 -9.41 15.25 -3.32
C LEU A 54 -9.18 14.80 -1.87
N VAL A 55 -7.93 14.54 -1.47
CA VAL A 55 -7.59 14.18 -0.09
C VAL A 55 -7.86 15.35 0.88
N PHE A 56 -7.51 16.57 0.51
CA PHE A 56 -7.80 17.76 1.31
C PHE A 56 -9.29 18.07 1.34
N PHE A 57 -9.98 17.93 0.22
CA PHE A 57 -11.43 18.12 0.16
C PHE A 57 -12.17 17.13 1.06
N ALA A 58 -11.80 15.86 1.03
CA ALA A 58 -12.45 14.83 1.84
C ALA A 58 -12.07 14.87 3.33
N GLY A 59 -10.81 15.19 3.65
CA GLY A 59 -10.30 15.14 5.02
C GLY A 59 -10.32 16.48 5.75
N PHE A 60 -9.92 17.57 5.10
CA PHE A 60 -9.79 18.88 5.75
C PHE A 60 -11.08 19.71 5.68
N LEU A 61 -11.85 19.63 4.59
CA LEU A 61 -13.07 20.44 4.43
C LEU A 61 -14.14 20.14 5.52
N PRO A 62 -14.47 18.88 5.87
CA PRO A 62 -15.39 18.62 6.97
C PRO A 62 -14.93 19.20 8.29
N ALA A 63 -13.63 19.09 8.60
CA ALA A 63 -13.05 19.67 9.80
C ALA A 63 -13.12 21.20 9.81
N ALA A 64 -12.91 21.84 8.64
CA ALA A 64 -13.06 23.28 8.48
C ALA A 64 -14.52 23.74 8.70
N ILE A 65 -15.50 22.98 8.19
CA ILE A 65 -16.93 23.26 8.42
C ILE A 65 -17.27 23.16 9.90
N VAL A 66 -16.86 22.10 10.59
CA VAL A 66 -17.09 21.94 12.03
C VAL A 66 -16.46 23.09 12.83
N TYR A 67 -15.26 23.49 12.45
CA TYR A 67 -14.57 24.65 13.08
C TYR A 67 -15.36 25.94 12.90
N THR A 68 -15.81 26.25 11.69
CA THR A 68 -16.57 27.49 11.40
C THR A 68 -17.90 27.56 12.13
N VAL A 69 -18.61 26.42 12.23
CA VAL A 69 -19.90 26.33 12.93
C VAL A 69 -19.72 26.52 14.44
N ASN A 70 -18.70 25.86 15.05
CA ASN A 70 -18.52 25.90 16.51
C ASN A 70 -17.90 27.22 17.02
N MET A 71 -17.02 27.84 16.24
CA MET A 71 -16.32 29.08 16.63
C MET A 71 -17.00 30.35 16.16
N GLY A 72 -18.10 30.26 15.40
CA GLY A 72 -18.80 31.43 14.86
C GLY A 72 -17.91 32.25 13.91
N ALA A 73 -17.14 31.56 13.07
CA ALA A 73 -16.14 32.18 12.20
C ALA A 73 -16.73 33.23 11.26
N GLY A 74 -16.04 34.34 11.12
CA GLY A 74 -16.42 35.42 10.21
C GLY A 74 -16.23 35.02 8.73
N VAL A 75 -16.84 35.78 7.82
CA VAL A 75 -16.77 35.51 6.37
C VAL A 75 -15.32 35.47 5.87
N GLY A 76 -14.42 36.29 6.42
CA GLY A 76 -13.00 36.28 6.06
C GLY A 76 -12.28 34.98 6.45
N GLU A 77 -12.60 34.42 7.61
CA GLU A 77 -12.03 33.14 8.08
C GLU A 77 -12.52 31.97 7.25
N VAL A 78 -13.80 31.95 6.87
CA VAL A 78 -14.36 30.94 5.94
C VAL A 78 -13.65 30.99 4.59
N PHE A 79 -13.45 32.19 4.04
CA PHE A 79 -12.72 32.36 2.78
C PHE A 79 -11.27 31.84 2.89
N ASN A 80 -10.58 32.14 4.00
CA ASN A 80 -9.22 31.67 4.26
C ASN A 80 -9.15 30.14 4.37
N LEU A 81 -10.12 29.49 5.02
CA LEU A 81 -10.21 28.04 5.13
C LEU A 81 -10.46 27.38 3.77
N LEU A 82 -11.34 27.93 2.95
CA LEU A 82 -11.58 27.44 1.59
C LEU A 82 -10.32 27.56 0.72
N LEU A 83 -9.61 28.67 0.84
CA LEU A 83 -8.34 28.87 0.14
C LEU A 83 -7.26 27.90 0.61
N ALA A 84 -7.27 27.54 1.90
CA ALA A 84 -6.39 26.49 2.44
C ALA A 84 -6.73 25.09 1.91
N VAL A 85 -8.00 24.77 1.63
CA VAL A 85 -8.39 23.50 0.97
C VAL A 85 -7.78 23.44 -0.44
N VAL A 86 -7.82 24.56 -1.18
CA VAL A 86 -7.33 24.62 -2.56
C VAL A 86 -5.80 24.63 -2.60
N LEU A 87 -5.13 25.47 -1.84
CA LEU A 87 -3.68 25.66 -1.91
C LEU A 87 -2.89 24.71 -0.99
N GLY A 88 -3.54 24.12 0.01
CA GLY A 88 -2.93 23.20 0.96
C GLY A 88 -2.18 22.02 0.33
N PRO A 89 -2.66 21.40 -0.75
CA PRO A 89 -1.96 20.32 -1.42
C PRO A 89 -0.66 20.71 -2.12
N CYS A 90 -0.45 21.98 -2.47
CA CYS A 90 0.70 22.42 -3.28
C CYS A 90 2.04 22.09 -2.65
N ILE A 91 2.22 22.45 -1.38
CA ILE A 91 3.50 22.25 -0.68
C ILE A 91 3.79 20.77 -0.42
N PRO A 92 2.84 19.94 0.10
CA PRO A 92 3.04 18.51 0.28
C PRO A 92 3.39 17.77 -1.01
N VAL A 93 2.75 18.13 -2.13
CA VAL A 93 3.06 17.54 -3.44
C VAL A 93 4.48 17.87 -3.86
N VAL A 94 4.91 19.13 -3.73
CA VAL A 94 6.29 19.53 -4.06
C VAL A 94 7.29 18.78 -3.18
N LEU A 95 7.06 18.71 -1.87
CA LEU A 95 7.94 17.99 -0.93
C LEU A 95 8.04 16.51 -1.25
N SER A 96 6.91 15.87 -1.55
CA SER A 96 6.90 14.45 -1.93
C SER A 96 7.69 14.19 -3.21
N LEU A 97 7.62 15.11 -4.16
CA LEU A 97 8.37 15.03 -5.42
C LEU A 97 9.85 15.26 -5.23
N VAL A 98 10.25 16.25 -4.41
CA VAL A 98 11.66 16.45 -4.03
C VAL A 98 12.22 15.19 -3.38
N LEU A 99 11.50 14.62 -2.41
CA LEU A 99 11.91 13.41 -1.72
C LEU A 99 12.05 12.23 -2.70
N SER A 100 11.10 12.08 -3.62
CA SER A 100 11.13 11.04 -4.64
C SER A 100 12.33 11.19 -5.59
N VAL A 101 12.65 12.41 -6.03
CA VAL A 101 13.83 12.68 -6.86
C VAL A 101 15.11 12.36 -6.11
N LEU A 102 15.22 12.77 -4.84
CA LEU A 102 16.39 12.46 -4.00
C LEU A 102 16.58 10.96 -3.81
N VAL A 103 15.52 10.24 -3.47
CA VAL A 103 15.56 8.78 -3.34
C VAL A 103 15.99 8.11 -4.65
N MET A 104 15.47 8.61 -5.74
CA MET A 104 15.75 8.08 -7.07
C MET A 104 17.22 8.32 -7.48
N LEU A 105 17.78 9.48 -7.17
CA LEU A 105 19.21 9.79 -7.40
C LEU A 105 20.13 8.96 -6.50
N LEU A 106 19.75 8.73 -5.24
CA LEU A 106 20.49 7.85 -4.34
C LEU A 106 20.44 6.40 -4.80
N ALA A 107 19.26 5.94 -5.21
CA ALA A 107 19.05 4.58 -5.70
C ALA A 107 19.85 4.27 -6.98
N GLU A 108 20.15 5.27 -7.82
CA GLU A 108 20.92 5.09 -9.06
C GLU A 108 22.35 4.58 -8.80
N ARG A 109 22.92 4.95 -7.66
CA ARG A 109 24.28 4.52 -7.27
C ARG A 109 24.34 3.09 -6.75
N LEU A 110 23.18 2.45 -6.53
CA LEU A 110 23.10 1.12 -5.95
C LEU A 110 22.91 0.05 -7.02
N PRO A 111 23.62 -1.09 -6.94
CA PRO A 111 23.55 -2.16 -7.93
C PRO A 111 22.17 -2.84 -7.99
N GLN A 112 21.35 -2.69 -6.94
CA GLN A 112 20.00 -3.28 -6.82
C GLN A 112 18.95 -2.18 -6.52
N ARG A 113 18.94 -1.15 -7.37
CA ARG A 113 18.08 0.03 -7.25
C ARG A 113 16.61 -0.29 -6.93
N GLU A 114 16.05 -1.28 -7.62
CA GLU A 114 14.64 -1.63 -7.49
C GLU A 114 14.31 -2.17 -6.10
N ILE A 115 15.20 -3.01 -5.55
CA ILE A 115 15.07 -3.53 -4.18
C ILE A 115 15.22 -2.41 -3.15
N PHE A 116 16.17 -1.49 -3.34
CA PHE A 116 16.35 -0.36 -2.43
C PHE A 116 15.09 0.52 -2.36
N VAL A 117 14.48 0.82 -3.51
CA VAL A 117 13.21 1.59 -3.56
C VAL A 117 12.08 0.86 -2.84
N ILE A 118 11.97 -0.47 -3.00
CA ILE A 118 10.96 -1.27 -2.30
C ILE A 118 11.19 -1.21 -0.78
N VAL A 119 12.42 -1.49 -0.33
CA VAL A 119 12.77 -1.48 1.10
C VAL A 119 12.53 -0.11 1.74
N LEU A 120 12.94 0.96 1.06
CA LEU A 120 12.75 2.32 1.56
C LEU A 120 11.29 2.72 1.65
N ASN A 121 10.47 2.39 0.64
CA ASN A 121 9.04 2.65 0.67
C ASN A 121 8.35 1.87 1.81
N VAL A 122 8.70 0.60 2.00
CA VAL A 122 8.21 -0.20 3.12
C VAL A 122 8.66 0.40 4.46
N ALA A 123 9.92 0.81 4.59
CA ALA A 123 10.42 1.43 5.81
C ALA A 123 9.71 2.75 6.15
N ILE A 124 9.45 3.60 5.16
CA ILE A 124 8.69 4.84 5.34
C ILE A 124 7.25 4.52 5.77
N PHE A 125 6.59 3.56 5.12
CA PHE A 125 5.22 3.17 5.46
C PHE A 125 5.14 2.61 6.89
N VAL A 126 6.07 1.74 7.27
CA VAL A 126 6.24 1.21 8.61
C VAL A 126 6.49 2.31 9.63
N GLY A 127 7.40 3.25 9.31
CA GLY A 127 7.70 4.40 10.16
C GLY A 127 6.48 5.27 10.44
N ILE A 128 5.65 5.51 9.41
CA ILE A 128 4.38 6.25 9.56
C ILE A 128 3.42 5.49 10.47
N LEU A 129 3.27 4.17 10.29
CA LEU A 129 2.40 3.35 11.14
C LEU A 129 2.85 3.31 12.60
N PHE A 130 4.15 3.14 12.86
CA PHE A 130 4.69 3.19 14.21
C PHE A 130 4.47 4.56 14.87
N TRP A 131 4.63 5.61 14.10
CA TRP A 131 4.46 6.96 14.61
C TRP A 131 2.99 7.27 14.92
N THR A 132 2.07 6.88 14.02
CA THR A 132 0.62 7.01 14.25
C THR A 132 0.14 6.12 15.40
N GLY A 133 0.69 4.91 15.54
CA GLY A 133 0.36 3.99 16.63
C GLY A 133 0.72 4.53 18.02
N LYS A 134 1.86 5.23 18.17
CA LYS A 134 2.23 5.88 19.45
C LYS A 134 1.26 7.00 19.86
N ILE A 135 0.54 7.56 18.92
CA ILE A 135 -0.39 8.68 19.14
C ILE A 135 -1.76 8.19 19.62
N SER A 136 -2.17 6.96 19.27
CA SER A 136 -3.52 6.43 19.51
C SER A 136 -3.76 5.84 20.92
N VAL A 137 -2.78 5.90 21.83
CA VAL A 137 -2.74 5.05 23.04
C VAL A 137 -3.50 5.59 24.26
N THR A 138 -4.09 6.81 24.21
CA THR A 138 -4.80 7.35 25.39
C THR A 138 -6.16 7.92 25.02
N MET A 139 -7.23 7.16 25.28
CA MET A 139 -8.62 7.56 25.03
C MET A 139 -9.35 8.04 26.27
N ASP A 140 -8.78 8.97 27.06
CA ASP A 140 -9.54 9.77 28.02
C ASP A 140 -10.00 11.08 27.36
N GLU A 141 -11.15 11.62 27.72
CA GLU A 141 -11.69 12.86 27.12
C GLU A 141 -10.72 14.05 27.28
N LYS A 142 -10.00 14.10 28.42
CA LYS A 142 -8.84 15.00 28.64
C LYS A 142 -7.62 14.61 27.80
N ALA A 143 -7.43 13.34 27.52
CA ALA A 143 -6.37 12.82 26.67
C ALA A 143 -6.67 13.11 25.19
N LEU A 144 -7.95 13.09 24.76
CA LEU A 144 -8.34 13.48 23.39
C LEU A 144 -8.00 14.94 23.11
N MET A 145 -8.21 15.83 24.09
CA MET A 145 -7.84 17.24 24.00
C MET A 145 -6.31 17.45 24.05
N ASN A 146 -5.61 16.70 24.92
CA ASN A 146 -4.15 16.72 24.99
C ASN A 146 -3.51 16.04 23.76
N MET A 147 -4.14 15.02 23.22
CA MET A 147 -3.78 14.35 21.99
C MET A 147 -3.96 15.26 20.76
N GLY A 148 -5.04 16.04 20.72
CA GLY A 148 -5.20 17.10 19.72
C GLY A 148 -4.04 18.10 19.76
N LYS A 149 -3.62 18.53 20.95
CA LYS A 149 -2.45 19.42 21.16
C LYS A 149 -1.13 18.71 20.85
N ALA A 150 -0.95 17.46 21.24
CA ALA A 150 0.26 16.67 20.95
C ALA A 150 0.39 16.35 19.45
N LEU A 151 -0.73 16.03 18.78
CA LEU A 151 -0.80 15.90 17.33
C LEU A 151 -0.49 17.21 16.62
N ALA A 152 -1.08 18.33 17.06
CA ALA A 152 -0.79 19.64 16.50
C ALA A 152 0.70 19.97 16.65
N ASN A 153 1.28 19.80 17.81
CA ASN A 153 2.69 20.04 18.08
C ASN A 153 3.62 19.08 17.31
N GLY A 154 3.28 17.79 17.26
CA GLY A 154 4.05 16.79 16.50
C GLY A 154 3.99 17.03 14.99
N VAL A 155 2.82 17.39 14.47
CA VAL A 155 2.63 17.70 13.04
C VAL A 155 3.32 19.04 12.70
N THR A 156 3.22 20.06 13.54
CA THR A 156 3.89 21.33 13.30
C THR A 156 5.42 21.24 13.38
N SER A 157 5.96 20.33 14.19
CA SER A 157 7.40 20.07 14.24
C SER A 157 7.91 19.31 13.00
N LEU A 158 7.12 18.38 12.46
CA LEU A 158 7.47 17.61 11.25
C LEU A 158 7.16 18.35 9.95
N TYR A 159 6.15 19.16 9.95
CA TYR A 159 5.72 19.96 8.81
C TYR A 159 5.46 21.41 9.23
N PRO A 160 6.52 22.21 9.48
CA PRO A 160 6.40 23.60 9.92
C PRO A 160 5.48 24.47 9.06
N PRO A 161 5.37 24.28 7.72
CA PRO A 161 4.47 25.09 6.91
C PRO A 161 3.00 24.99 7.31
N ALA A 162 2.56 23.85 7.89
CA ALA A 162 1.18 23.72 8.39
C ALA A 162 0.94 24.57 9.65
N GLY A 163 1.93 24.67 10.55
CA GLY A 163 1.85 25.50 11.74
C GLY A 163 1.82 26.99 11.42
N VAL A 164 2.67 27.40 10.50
CA VAL A 164 2.71 28.79 10.01
C VAL A 164 1.39 29.15 9.31
N ALA A 165 0.91 28.29 8.39
CA ALA A 165 -0.37 28.52 7.72
C ALA A 165 -1.54 28.60 8.70
N PHE A 166 -1.58 27.70 9.72
CA PHE A 166 -2.63 27.71 10.73
C PHE A 166 -2.61 28.96 11.59
N SER A 167 -1.44 29.42 12.04
CA SER A 167 -1.33 30.64 12.84
C SER A 167 -1.78 31.92 12.09
N PHE A 168 -1.64 31.96 10.77
CA PHE A 168 -2.16 33.05 9.95
C PHE A 168 -3.67 32.93 9.70
N LEU A 169 -4.18 31.71 9.56
CA LEU A 169 -5.60 31.44 9.39
C LEU A 169 -6.39 31.76 10.67
N GLU A 170 -5.85 31.38 11.85
CA GLU A 170 -6.47 31.62 13.15
C GLU A 170 -6.57 33.11 13.52
N LYS A 171 -5.57 33.92 13.12
CA LYS A 171 -5.56 35.36 13.34
C LYS A 171 -6.43 36.16 12.36
N GLY A 172 -7.11 35.47 11.42
CA GLY A 172 -7.93 36.13 10.39
C GLY A 172 -7.14 37.14 9.50
N SER A 173 -5.82 37.04 9.51
CA SER A 173 -4.96 37.97 8.80
C SER A 173 -4.97 37.73 7.30
N ILE A 174 -5.58 38.61 6.56
CA ILE A 174 -5.59 38.62 5.08
C ILE A 174 -4.16 38.57 4.52
N TRP A 175 -3.23 39.32 5.13
CA TRP A 175 -1.82 39.34 4.72
C TRP A 175 -1.12 37.99 4.88
N GLY A 176 -1.40 37.27 5.98
CA GLY A 176 -0.85 35.93 6.19
C GLY A 176 -1.36 34.89 5.18
N THR A 177 -2.61 35.01 4.84
CA THR A 177 -3.24 34.11 3.82
C THR A 177 -2.72 34.39 2.43
N LEU A 178 -2.53 35.69 2.07
CA LEU A 178 -1.92 36.05 0.80
C LEU A 178 -0.46 35.58 0.72
N LEU A 179 0.30 35.71 1.81
CA LEU A 179 1.67 35.21 1.87
C LEU A 179 1.74 33.72 1.67
N PHE A 180 0.87 32.96 2.33
CA PHE A 180 0.77 31.51 2.14
C PHE A 180 0.40 31.13 0.70
N ALA A 181 -0.54 31.85 0.10
CA ALA A 181 -0.95 31.65 -1.29
C ALA A 181 0.21 31.90 -2.27
N VAL A 182 0.88 33.04 -2.15
CA VAL A 182 2.02 33.39 -2.99
C VAL A 182 3.15 32.37 -2.83
N LEU A 183 3.46 31.98 -1.61
CA LEU A 183 4.53 31.02 -1.31
C LEU A 183 4.21 29.62 -1.87
N SER A 184 2.97 29.17 -1.73
CA SER A 184 2.51 27.88 -2.27
C SER A 184 2.58 27.82 -3.79
N ILE A 185 2.11 28.88 -4.47
CA ILE A 185 2.15 29.00 -5.93
C ILE A 185 3.59 29.15 -6.41
N ALA A 186 4.39 29.99 -5.75
CA ALA A 186 5.79 30.20 -6.11
C ALA A 186 6.64 28.93 -5.98
N LEU A 187 6.46 28.16 -4.91
CA LEU A 187 7.12 26.87 -4.73
C LEU A 187 6.69 25.87 -5.79
N PHE A 188 5.40 25.79 -6.10
CA PHE A 188 4.89 24.87 -7.12
C PHE A 188 5.46 25.21 -8.50
N TRP A 189 5.39 26.48 -8.93
CA TRP A 189 5.95 26.94 -10.20
C TRP A 189 7.47 26.86 -10.26
N GLY A 190 8.15 27.25 -9.19
CA GLY A 190 9.60 27.13 -9.06
C GLY A 190 10.07 25.69 -9.25
N PHE A 191 9.35 24.73 -8.66
CA PHE A 191 9.64 23.32 -8.82
C PHE A 191 9.38 22.83 -10.26
N VAL A 192 8.30 23.26 -10.91
CA VAL A 192 8.04 22.95 -12.33
C VAL A 192 9.20 23.42 -13.20
N ILE A 193 9.67 24.65 -13.00
CA ILE A 193 10.80 25.22 -13.78
C ILE A 193 12.08 24.45 -13.51
N LEU A 194 12.37 24.15 -12.25
CA LEU A 194 13.57 23.41 -11.84
C LEU A 194 13.58 22.02 -12.45
N VAL A 195 12.51 21.26 -12.25
CA VAL A 195 12.41 19.88 -12.77
C VAL A 195 12.41 19.84 -14.29
N SER A 196 11.76 20.78 -14.96
CA SER A 196 11.74 20.83 -16.42
C SER A 196 13.13 20.98 -17.04
N ARG A 197 14.07 21.63 -16.36
CA ARG A 197 15.47 21.77 -16.82
C ARG A 197 16.26 20.46 -16.75
N PHE A 198 15.95 19.63 -15.76
CA PHE A 198 16.68 18.39 -15.51
C PHE A 198 15.92 17.13 -15.93
N CYS A 199 14.65 17.25 -16.30
CA CYS A 199 13.75 16.13 -16.58
C CYS A 199 14.30 15.18 -17.65
N VAL A 200 14.80 15.70 -18.76
CA VAL A 200 15.37 14.89 -19.85
C VAL A 200 16.60 14.15 -19.36
N LYS A 201 17.54 14.86 -18.72
CA LYS A 201 18.78 14.27 -18.20
C LYS A 201 18.50 13.18 -17.15
N ILE A 202 17.56 13.42 -16.23
CA ILE A 202 17.13 12.45 -15.23
C ILE A 202 16.53 11.21 -15.93
N ASN A 203 15.69 11.41 -16.95
CA ASN A 203 15.07 10.30 -17.66
C ASN A 203 16.08 9.48 -18.48
N GLU A 204 17.05 10.12 -19.12
CA GLU A 204 18.16 9.47 -19.81
C GLU A 204 19.01 8.61 -18.87
N MET A 205 19.32 9.11 -17.67
CA MET A 205 20.01 8.36 -16.62
C MET A 205 19.24 7.07 -16.28
N PHE A 206 17.90 7.14 -16.20
CA PHE A 206 17.05 5.97 -15.92
C PHE A 206 16.96 4.99 -17.08
N SER A 207 16.98 5.46 -18.31
CA SER A 207 16.95 4.62 -19.50
C SER A 207 18.29 3.91 -19.72
N SER A 208 19.41 4.61 -19.51
CA SER A 208 20.77 4.09 -19.71
C SER A 208 21.18 3.05 -18.66
N SER A 209 20.68 3.13 -17.42
CA SER A 209 21.00 2.15 -16.38
C SER A 209 20.41 0.77 -16.67
N LYS A 210 19.30 0.68 -17.40
CA LYS A 210 18.75 -0.59 -17.89
C LYS A 210 19.62 -1.28 -18.91
N SER A 211 20.38 -0.52 -19.71
CA SER A 211 21.25 -1.05 -20.77
C SER A 211 22.59 -1.56 -20.25
N LYS A 212 23.16 -0.95 -19.20
CA LYS A 212 24.47 -1.37 -18.64
C LYS A 212 24.46 -2.75 -17.98
N ASN A 213 23.30 -3.24 -17.60
CA ASN A 213 23.12 -4.58 -17.01
C ASN A 213 22.79 -5.69 -18.04
N ALA A 214 22.89 -5.42 -19.33
CA ALA A 214 22.92 -6.47 -20.36
C ALA A 214 24.25 -7.25 -20.25
N GLY A 215 24.42 -7.95 -19.13
CA GLY A 215 25.56 -8.81 -18.88
C GLY A 215 25.65 -9.91 -19.92
N LYS A 216 26.86 -10.40 -20.19
CA LYS A 216 27.10 -11.57 -21.03
C LYS A 216 26.12 -12.68 -20.68
N VAL A 217 25.43 -13.20 -21.70
CA VAL A 217 24.56 -14.37 -21.53
C VAL A 217 25.45 -15.54 -21.09
N THR A 218 25.46 -15.79 -19.78
CA THR A 218 26.16 -16.96 -19.24
C THR A 218 25.17 -18.13 -19.27
N TYR A 219 25.46 -19.11 -20.08
CA TYR A 219 24.75 -20.39 -20.08
C TYR A 219 25.15 -21.13 -18.80
N GLY A 220 24.30 -21.01 -17.76
CA GLY A 220 24.49 -21.74 -16.52
C GLY A 220 24.10 -23.22 -16.66
N LYS A 221 24.51 -24.05 -15.70
CA LYS A 221 24.03 -25.44 -15.58
C LYS A 221 22.49 -25.47 -15.61
N GLY A 222 21.91 -26.36 -16.40
CA GLY A 222 20.46 -26.49 -16.55
C GLY A 222 19.76 -26.62 -15.19
N SER A 223 18.72 -25.83 -14.98
CA SER A 223 17.88 -25.94 -13.78
C SER A 223 16.58 -26.67 -14.11
N THR A 224 15.96 -27.30 -13.12
CA THR A 224 14.64 -27.92 -13.32
C THR A 224 13.62 -26.84 -13.72
N ILE A 225 12.63 -27.23 -14.53
CA ILE A 225 11.57 -26.33 -15.03
C ILE A 225 10.94 -25.52 -13.86
N ARG A 226 10.65 -26.18 -12.74
CA ARG A 226 10.07 -25.53 -11.55
C ARG A 226 10.96 -24.45 -10.96
N LYS A 227 12.27 -24.72 -10.80
CA LYS A 227 13.24 -23.74 -10.30
C LYS A 227 13.39 -22.55 -11.27
N ALA A 228 13.40 -22.83 -12.58
CA ALA A 228 13.50 -21.78 -13.60
C ALA A 228 12.27 -20.85 -13.58
N LEU A 229 11.06 -21.43 -13.52
CA LEU A 229 9.82 -20.67 -13.43
C LEU A 229 9.74 -19.86 -12.13
N LEU A 230 10.06 -20.47 -10.98
CA LEU A 230 10.06 -19.76 -9.70
C LEU A 230 11.10 -18.62 -9.69
N LYS A 231 12.29 -18.84 -10.25
CA LYS A 231 13.32 -17.80 -10.39
C LYS A 231 12.86 -16.65 -11.29
N LYS A 232 12.11 -16.97 -12.35
CA LYS A 232 11.48 -15.94 -13.21
C LYS A 232 10.49 -15.10 -12.42
N GLU A 233 9.58 -15.72 -11.68
CA GLU A 233 8.58 -15.01 -10.88
C GLU A 233 9.23 -14.18 -9.76
N TRP A 234 10.27 -14.69 -9.11
CA TRP A 234 11.06 -13.96 -8.13
C TRP A 234 11.72 -12.72 -8.73
N ARG A 235 12.37 -12.87 -9.89
CA ARG A 235 12.95 -11.72 -10.60
C ARG A 235 11.88 -10.71 -11.00
N ARG A 236 10.70 -11.19 -11.41
CA ARG A 236 9.57 -10.32 -11.74
C ARG A 236 9.11 -9.49 -10.56
N LEU A 237 8.99 -10.11 -9.40
CA LEU A 237 8.63 -9.42 -8.16
C LEU A 237 9.64 -8.30 -7.84
N LEU A 238 10.93 -8.59 -7.93
CA LEU A 238 11.99 -7.63 -7.63
C LEU A 238 12.16 -6.54 -8.70
N SER A 239 11.79 -6.82 -9.96
CA SER A 239 11.91 -5.86 -11.07
C SER A 239 10.68 -4.97 -11.26
N CYS A 240 9.60 -5.22 -10.53
CA CYS A 240 8.38 -4.43 -10.59
C CYS A 240 8.03 -3.87 -9.20
N PRO A 241 8.54 -2.67 -8.84
CA PRO A 241 8.32 -2.08 -7.51
C PRO A 241 6.84 -1.94 -7.14
N ILE A 242 5.99 -1.58 -8.10
CA ILE A 242 4.54 -1.45 -7.88
C ILE A 242 3.92 -2.79 -7.50
N TYR A 243 4.33 -3.87 -8.16
CA TYR A 243 3.87 -5.22 -7.83
C TYR A 243 4.33 -5.65 -6.43
N ALA A 244 5.63 -5.49 -6.13
CA ALA A 244 6.18 -5.81 -4.83
C ALA A 244 5.51 -5.00 -3.70
N MET A 245 5.36 -3.68 -3.88
CA MET A 245 4.72 -2.81 -2.88
C MET A 245 3.28 -3.20 -2.58
N ASN A 246 2.47 -3.52 -3.60
CA ASN A 246 1.06 -3.84 -3.36
C ASN A 246 0.84 -5.25 -2.81
N THR A 247 1.79 -6.16 -3.00
CA THR A 247 1.63 -7.57 -2.59
C THR A 247 2.44 -7.92 -1.34
N VAL A 248 3.67 -7.40 -1.19
CA VAL A 248 4.52 -7.70 -0.03
C VAL A 248 4.09 -6.93 1.22
N VAL A 249 3.51 -5.73 1.04
CA VAL A 249 3.08 -4.87 2.17
C VAL A 249 2.12 -5.60 3.12
N GLY A 250 1.19 -6.40 2.62
CA GLY A 250 0.28 -7.17 3.47
C GLY A 250 1.01 -8.14 4.41
N TYR A 251 2.06 -8.80 3.92
CA TYR A 251 2.87 -9.72 4.72
C TYR A 251 3.77 -8.99 5.71
N VAL A 252 4.29 -7.82 5.33
CA VAL A 252 5.04 -6.95 6.24
C VAL A 252 4.14 -6.43 7.37
N LEU A 253 2.92 -5.99 7.05
CA LEU A 253 1.92 -5.58 8.04
C LEU A 253 1.60 -6.71 9.02
N MET A 254 1.50 -7.95 8.55
CA MET A 254 1.27 -9.12 9.38
C MET A 254 2.42 -9.35 10.38
N ILE A 255 3.68 -9.24 9.93
CA ILE A 255 4.86 -9.35 10.81
C ILE A 255 4.86 -8.20 11.83
N LEU A 256 4.57 -6.97 11.39
CA LEU A 256 4.48 -5.81 12.28
C LEU A 256 3.38 -5.95 13.32
N LEU A 257 2.22 -6.48 12.94
CA LEU A 257 1.13 -6.79 13.87
C LEU A 257 1.61 -7.77 14.95
N GLY A 258 2.34 -8.82 14.57
CA GLY A 258 2.95 -9.74 15.52
C GLY A 258 3.91 -9.05 16.49
N ILE A 259 4.82 -8.22 15.98
CA ILE A 259 5.77 -7.45 16.79
C ILE A 259 5.02 -6.46 17.70
N MET A 260 4.02 -5.78 17.18
CA MET A 260 3.18 -4.85 17.94
C MET A 260 2.50 -5.56 19.11
N VAL A 261 1.89 -6.72 18.88
CA VAL A 261 1.27 -7.54 19.93
C VAL A 261 2.28 -7.91 21.02
N LEU A 262 3.53 -8.25 20.68
CA LEU A 262 4.56 -8.57 21.67
C LEU A 262 5.00 -7.36 22.48
N THR A 263 5.08 -6.19 21.88
CA THR A 263 5.68 -4.99 22.51
C THR A 263 4.67 -4.15 23.30
N MET A 264 3.38 -4.24 22.99
CA MET A 264 2.34 -3.47 23.69
C MET A 264 2.05 -4.05 25.07
N LYS A 265 1.85 -3.17 26.07
CA LYS A 265 1.36 -3.57 27.39
C LYS A 265 -0.11 -3.99 27.28
N GLU A 266 -0.53 -4.92 28.11
CA GLU A 266 -1.92 -5.43 28.14
C GLU A 266 -2.92 -4.31 28.43
N GLU A 267 -2.60 -3.43 29.36
CA GLU A 267 -3.41 -2.24 29.69
C GLU A 267 -3.66 -1.31 28.49
N THR A 268 -2.72 -1.27 27.56
CA THR A 268 -2.82 -0.45 26.36
C THR A 268 -3.75 -1.08 25.31
N LEU A 269 -3.69 -2.40 25.18
CA LEU A 269 -4.57 -3.16 24.30
C LEU A 269 -6.01 -3.17 24.81
N THR A 270 -6.19 -3.27 26.14
CA THR A 270 -7.51 -3.21 26.79
C THR A 270 -8.14 -1.83 26.68
N GLY A 271 -7.35 -0.77 26.88
CA GLY A 271 -7.82 0.61 26.75
C GLY A 271 -8.17 1.06 25.33
N MET A 272 -7.63 0.41 24.30
CA MET A 272 -7.93 0.73 22.90
C MET A 272 -9.31 0.28 22.42
N LEU A 273 -9.91 -0.71 23.04
CA LEU A 273 -11.12 -1.38 22.53
C LEU A 273 -12.34 -1.26 23.44
N ASP A 274 -12.16 -0.76 24.66
CA ASP A 274 -13.23 -0.49 25.66
C ASP A 274 -14.25 -1.65 25.84
N ILE A 275 -13.78 -2.90 25.69
CA ILE A 275 -14.59 -4.11 25.73
C ILE A 275 -14.23 -4.88 27.01
N PRO A 276 -15.19 -5.19 27.92
CA PRO A 276 -14.94 -6.06 29.08
C PRO A 276 -14.54 -7.46 28.62
N GLU A 277 -13.60 -8.12 29.30
CA GLU A 277 -13.05 -9.46 28.95
C GLU A 277 -12.25 -9.53 27.63
N ILE A 278 -11.53 -8.48 27.31
CA ILE A 278 -10.80 -8.32 26.04
C ILE A 278 -9.79 -9.46 25.78
N GLU A 279 -9.08 -9.97 26.77
CA GLU A 279 -8.09 -11.04 26.56
C GLU A 279 -8.69 -12.27 25.89
N ASN A 280 -9.85 -12.69 26.35
CA ASN A 280 -10.54 -13.87 25.84
C ASN A 280 -11.12 -13.59 24.44
N GLN A 281 -11.55 -12.37 24.16
CA GLN A 281 -12.10 -12.00 22.84
C GLN A 281 -11.01 -11.73 21.79
N LEU A 282 -9.91 -11.08 22.15
CA LEU A 282 -8.77 -10.83 21.28
C LEU A 282 -8.11 -12.12 20.80
N THR A 283 -7.87 -13.06 21.72
CA THR A 283 -7.33 -14.38 21.37
C THR A 283 -8.17 -15.08 20.30
N LYS A 284 -9.49 -14.86 20.35
CA LYS A 284 -10.45 -15.40 19.40
C LYS A 284 -10.47 -14.69 18.06
N ALA A 285 -10.15 -13.40 18.03
CA ALA A 285 -10.15 -12.58 16.83
C ALA A 285 -8.86 -12.72 15.98
N PHE A 286 -7.71 -12.95 16.63
CA PHE A 286 -6.41 -12.97 15.97
C PHE A 286 -6.32 -13.93 14.78
N PRO A 287 -6.84 -15.18 14.81
CA PRO A 287 -6.77 -16.06 13.66
C PRO A 287 -7.40 -15.46 12.39
N PHE A 288 -8.53 -14.74 12.54
CA PHE A 288 -9.21 -14.08 11.43
C PHE A 288 -8.51 -12.81 10.99
N ILE A 289 -7.92 -12.04 11.92
CA ILE A 289 -7.15 -10.83 11.62
C ILE A 289 -5.90 -11.19 10.81
N ILE A 290 -5.17 -12.24 11.23
CA ILE A 290 -4.00 -12.74 10.49
C ILE A 290 -4.41 -13.26 9.11
N ALA A 291 -5.52 -14.01 9.02
CA ALA A 291 -6.08 -14.46 7.75
C ALA A 291 -6.48 -13.28 6.84
N MET A 292 -7.08 -12.23 7.40
CA MET A 292 -7.44 -11.02 6.65
C MET A 292 -6.23 -10.37 5.99
N CYS A 293 -5.08 -10.30 6.68
CA CYS A 293 -3.85 -9.77 6.10
C CYS A 293 -3.39 -10.56 4.87
N THR A 294 -3.57 -11.89 4.84
CA THR A 294 -3.27 -12.70 3.64
C THR A 294 -4.27 -12.44 2.50
N GLY A 295 -5.52 -12.11 2.83
CA GLY A 295 -6.60 -11.84 1.87
C GLY A 295 -6.47 -10.50 1.16
N ILE A 296 -5.93 -9.48 1.84
CA ILE A 296 -5.84 -8.10 1.31
C ILE A 296 -4.77 -7.97 0.21
N ALA A 297 -3.72 -8.79 0.20
CA ALA A 297 -2.59 -8.65 -0.70
C ALA A 297 -2.23 -9.94 -1.47
N PRO A 298 -3.16 -10.54 -2.23
CA PRO A 298 -2.90 -11.79 -2.95
C PRO A 298 -1.95 -11.55 -4.13
N MET A 299 -0.70 -12.06 -4.06
CA MET A 299 0.29 -11.95 -5.14
C MET A 299 -0.17 -12.60 -6.44
N THR A 300 -0.97 -13.66 -6.37
CA THR A 300 -1.42 -14.41 -7.53
C THR A 300 -2.47 -13.67 -8.37
N ALA A 301 -3.22 -12.75 -7.77
CA ALA A 301 -4.30 -12.02 -8.44
C ALA A 301 -3.85 -11.19 -9.66
N PRO A 302 -2.72 -10.45 -9.64
CA PRO A 302 -2.22 -9.74 -10.82
C PRO A 302 -1.16 -10.52 -11.60
N SER A 303 -0.68 -11.66 -11.10
CA SER A 303 0.56 -12.30 -11.56
C SER A 303 0.52 -12.77 -13.01
N LEU A 304 -0.65 -13.20 -13.51
CA LEU A 304 -0.84 -13.60 -14.89
C LEU A 304 -1.03 -12.38 -15.80
N SER A 305 -1.83 -11.42 -15.35
CA SER A 305 -2.06 -10.15 -16.06
C SER A 305 -0.76 -9.37 -16.29
N LEU A 306 0.20 -9.46 -15.36
CA LEU A 306 1.51 -8.85 -15.49
C LEU A 306 2.35 -9.40 -16.65
N GLU A 307 2.07 -10.59 -17.18
CA GLU A 307 2.74 -11.06 -18.41
C GLU A 307 2.43 -10.14 -19.60
N GLY A 308 1.25 -9.53 -19.63
CA GLY A 308 0.85 -8.55 -20.63
C GLY A 308 1.07 -9.05 -22.05
N LYS A 309 1.58 -8.18 -22.90
CA LYS A 309 1.90 -8.50 -24.31
C LYS A 309 2.99 -9.56 -24.47
N SER A 310 3.82 -9.81 -23.45
CA SER A 310 4.90 -10.81 -23.47
C SER A 310 4.41 -12.24 -23.14
N ARG A 311 3.11 -12.44 -22.92
CA ARG A 311 2.54 -13.76 -22.59
C ARG A 311 2.86 -14.85 -23.65
N TRP A 312 2.98 -14.46 -24.91
CA TRP A 312 3.31 -15.37 -26.00
C TRP A 312 4.61 -16.17 -25.76
N ILE A 313 5.60 -15.57 -25.06
CA ILE A 313 6.84 -16.23 -24.69
C ILE A 313 6.56 -17.45 -23.79
N MET A 314 5.66 -17.29 -22.81
CA MET A 314 5.27 -18.39 -21.95
C MET A 314 4.46 -19.44 -22.73
N CYS A 315 3.68 -18.97 -23.72
CA CYS A 315 2.88 -19.81 -24.59
C CYS A 315 3.74 -20.63 -25.57
N SER A 316 4.90 -20.19 -25.99
CA SER A 316 5.80 -20.91 -26.88
C SER A 316 6.65 -21.98 -26.17
N LEU A 317 6.68 -21.98 -24.83
CA LEU A 317 7.46 -22.97 -24.08
C LEU A 317 6.73 -24.31 -23.99
N PRO A 318 7.44 -25.47 -24.12
CA PRO A 318 6.86 -26.80 -23.98
C PRO A 318 6.63 -27.17 -22.51
N VAL A 319 5.88 -26.31 -21.78
CA VAL A 319 5.58 -26.46 -20.34
C VAL A 319 4.08 -26.51 -20.12
N LYS A 320 3.62 -27.41 -19.27
CA LYS A 320 2.19 -27.50 -18.91
C LYS A 320 1.75 -26.24 -18.17
N SER A 321 0.56 -25.69 -18.47
CA SER A 321 0.00 -24.50 -17.84
C SER A 321 0.02 -24.58 -16.30
N ILE A 322 -0.25 -25.78 -15.75
CA ILE A 322 -0.27 -25.99 -14.31
C ILE A 322 1.09 -25.78 -13.62
N GLU A 323 2.22 -26.03 -14.31
CA GLU A 323 3.55 -25.76 -13.74
C GLU A 323 3.82 -24.24 -13.64
N ILE A 324 3.26 -23.45 -14.56
CA ILE A 324 3.31 -21.98 -14.52
C ILE A 324 2.48 -21.48 -13.32
N PHE A 325 1.27 -22.00 -13.15
CA PHE A 325 0.39 -21.64 -12.03
C PHE A 325 1.01 -22.05 -10.68
N ARG A 326 1.60 -23.25 -10.61
CA ARG A 326 2.34 -23.71 -9.42
C ARG A 326 3.45 -22.74 -9.04
N ALA A 327 4.27 -22.29 -9.98
CA ALA A 327 5.37 -21.37 -9.67
C ALA A 327 4.86 -20.05 -9.07
N LYS A 328 3.75 -19.50 -9.60
CA LYS A 328 3.13 -18.25 -9.12
C LYS A 328 2.50 -18.43 -7.73
N ILE A 329 1.80 -19.53 -7.51
CA ILE A 329 1.21 -19.88 -6.19
C ILE A 329 2.33 -20.14 -5.17
N THR A 330 3.38 -20.87 -5.55
CA THR A 330 4.53 -21.11 -4.65
C THR A 330 5.21 -19.82 -4.22
N LEU A 331 5.37 -18.86 -5.13
CA LEU A 331 5.92 -17.55 -4.76
C LEU A 331 5.05 -16.86 -3.70
N ASN A 332 3.73 -16.85 -3.85
CA ASN A 332 2.81 -16.28 -2.87
C ASN A 332 2.95 -16.96 -1.50
N LEU A 333 2.99 -18.31 -1.48
CA LEU A 333 3.11 -19.08 -0.26
C LEU A 333 4.46 -18.89 0.45
N LEU A 334 5.55 -18.62 -0.29
CA LEU A 334 6.85 -18.30 0.29
C LEU A 334 6.82 -17.04 1.16
N PHE A 335 5.91 -16.12 0.93
CA PHE A 335 5.70 -14.95 1.78
C PHE A 335 4.59 -15.20 2.81
N ALA A 336 3.46 -15.75 2.40
CA ALA A 336 2.29 -15.92 3.25
C ALA A 336 2.55 -16.86 4.43
N VAL A 337 3.18 -18.03 4.21
CA VAL A 337 3.38 -19.04 5.24
C VAL A 337 4.33 -18.56 6.34
N PRO A 338 5.56 -18.07 6.05
CA PRO A 338 6.45 -17.60 7.11
C PRO A 338 5.88 -16.42 7.88
N SER A 339 5.24 -15.46 7.20
CA SER A 339 4.66 -14.28 7.86
C SER A 339 3.50 -14.66 8.78
N ALA A 340 2.62 -15.58 8.35
CA ALA A 340 1.52 -16.08 9.18
C ALA A 340 2.05 -16.86 10.39
N LEU A 341 3.04 -17.73 10.21
CA LEU A 341 3.65 -18.48 11.30
C LEU A 341 4.33 -17.57 12.32
N LEU A 342 5.09 -16.57 11.87
CA LEU A 342 5.74 -15.62 12.76
C LEU A 342 4.73 -14.79 13.55
N CYS A 343 3.70 -14.27 12.88
CA CYS A 343 2.65 -13.51 13.56
C CYS A 343 1.88 -14.36 14.56
N SER A 344 1.48 -15.57 14.18
CA SER A 344 0.79 -16.51 15.09
C SER A 344 1.66 -16.89 16.28
N LEU A 345 2.97 -17.07 16.09
CA LEU A 345 3.90 -17.33 17.18
C LEU A 345 3.99 -16.17 18.18
N CYS A 346 4.09 -14.94 17.66
CA CYS A 346 4.09 -13.73 18.49
C CYS A 346 2.81 -13.63 19.34
N VAL A 347 1.66 -13.88 18.72
CA VAL A 347 0.37 -13.88 19.43
C VAL A 347 0.30 -14.97 20.48
N LEU A 348 0.75 -16.20 20.17
CA LEU A 348 0.77 -17.32 21.11
C LEU A 348 1.62 -17.03 22.35
N ILE A 349 2.77 -16.38 22.18
CA ILE A 349 3.67 -16.03 23.32
C ILE A 349 2.96 -15.06 24.26
N LYS A 350 2.20 -14.10 23.74
CA LYS A 350 1.56 -13.05 24.55
C LYS A 350 0.20 -13.49 25.09
N PHE A 351 -0.59 -14.19 24.29
CA PHE A 351 -1.97 -14.60 24.60
C PHE A 351 -2.15 -16.11 24.42
N PRO A 352 -1.65 -16.93 25.35
CA PRO A 352 -1.84 -18.38 25.29
C PRO A 352 -3.32 -18.71 25.54
N GLY A 353 -3.96 -19.34 24.57
CA GLY A 353 -5.33 -19.82 24.65
C GLY A 353 -5.42 -21.31 25.01
N THR A 354 -6.62 -21.89 24.88
CA THR A 354 -6.80 -23.36 24.97
C THR A 354 -6.03 -24.06 23.85
N ALA A 355 -5.75 -25.37 24.01
CA ALA A 355 -5.04 -26.14 22.98
C ALA A 355 -5.75 -26.05 21.61
N ALA A 356 -7.09 -26.07 21.59
CA ALA A 356 -7.87 -25.92 20.36
C ALA A 356 -7.69 -24.53 19.74
N ASP A 357 -7.65 -23.47 20.55
CA ASP A 357 -7.44 -22.09 20.10
C ASP A 357 -6.05 -21.90 19.53
N ASN A 358 -5.06 -22.46 20.18
CA ASN A 358 -3.67 -22.38 19.72
C ASN A 358 -3.49 -23.10 18.37
N ILE A 359 -4.13 -24.26 18.17
CA ILE A 359 -4.12 -24.95 16.87
C ILE A 359 -4.80 -24.07 15.81
N LEU A 360 -5.93 -23.48 16.13
CA LEU A 360 -6.71 -22.66 15.21
C LEU A 360 -5.98 -21.39 14.82
N LEU A 361 -5.20 -20.81 15.74
CA LEU A 361 -4.34 -19.64 15.51
C LEU A 361 -3.33 -19.85 14.38
N PHE A 362 -2.84 -21.09 14.19
CA PHE A 362 -1.95 -21.44 13.09
C PHE A 362 -2.69 -21.96 11.87
N VAL A 363 -3.63 -22.88 12.06
CA VAL A 363 -4.27 -23.59 10.95
C VAL A 363 -5.14 -22.68 10.12
N LEU A 364 -5.93 -21.79 10.72
CA LEU A 364 -6.87 -20.93 10.01
C LEU A 364 -6.16 -19.97 9.04
N PRO A 365 -5.14 -19.17 9.46
CA PRO A 365 -4.44 -18.28 8.54
C PRO A 365 -3.66 -19.04 7.44
N LEU A 366 -3.09 -20.20 7.76
CA LEU A 366 -2.35 -21.00 6.79
C LEU A 366 -3.27 -21.55 5.70
N VAL A 367 -4.39 -22.14 6.09
CA VAL A 367 -5.37 -22.69 5.13
C VAL A 367 -5.98 -21.58 4.28
N PHE A 368 -6.31 -20.46 4.90
CA PHE A 368 -6.83 -19.30 4.17
C PHE A 368 -5.78 -18.68 3.25
N GLY A 369 -4.50 -18.65 3.64
CA GLY A 369 -3.39 -18.22 2.78
C GLY A 369 -3.23 -19.09 1.53
N VAL A 370 -3.42 -20.41 1.66
CA VAL A 370 -3.48 -21.33 0.50
C VAL A 370 -4.70 -21.04 -0.36
N PHE A 371 -5.86 -20.82 0.27
CA PHE A 371 -7.10 -20.48 -0.43
C PHE A 371 -6.92 -19.19 -1.24
N THR A 372 -6.43 -18.10 -0.65
CA THR A 372 -6.24 -16.81 -1.34
C THR A 372 -5.25 -16.92 -2.49
N ALA A 373 -4.18 -17.71 -2.35
CA ALA A 373 -3.21 -17.96 -3.40
C ALA A 373 -3.82 -18.70 -4.60
N VAL A 374 -4.59 -19.74 -4.37
CA VAL A 374 -5.27 -20.53 -5.42
C VAL A 374 -6.43 -19.75 -6.03
N PHE A 375 -7.23 -19.09 -5.19
CA PHE A 375 -8.35 -18.26 -5.62
C PHE A 375 -7.87 -17.09 -6.49
N GLY A 376 -6.84 -16.38 -6.05
CA GLY A 376 -6.25 -15.29 -6.83
C GLY A 376 -5.80 -15.72 -8.22
N MET A 377 -5.18 -16.89 -8.32
CA MET A 377 -4.81 -17.47 -9.61
C MET A 377 -6.04 -17.81 -10.46
N ALA A 378 -7.05 -18.45 -9.88
CA ALA A 378 -8.27 -18.83 -10.59
C ALA A 378 -9.05 -17.61 -11.12
N VAL A 379 -9.15 -16.56 -10.31
CA VAL A 379 -9.79 -15.30 -10.72
C VAL A 379 -8.98 -14.60 -11.81
N ASN A 380 -7.64 -14.58 -11.69
CA ASN A 380 -6.79 -13.95 -12.70
C ASN A 380 -6.79 -14.69 -14.05
N VAL A 381 -6.99 -16.02 -14.03
CA VAL A 381 -7.20 -16.81 -15.25
C VAL A 381 -8.54 -16.47 -15.91
N LYS A 382 -9.59 -16.23 -15.10
CA LYS A 382 -10.93 -15.92 -15.61
C LYS A 382 -11.07 -14.46 -16.07
N PHE A 383 -10.41 -13.53 -15.39
CA PHE A 383 -10.47 -12.08 -15.66
C PHE A 383 -9.06 -11.50 -15.86
N PRO A 384 -8.31 -11.94 -16.88
CA PRO A 384 -6.99 -11.42 -17.14
C PRO A 384 -7.06 -10.02 -17.75
N SER A 385 -6.10 -9.16 -17.42
CA SER A 385 -5.92 -7.86 -18.05
C SER A 385 -4.53 -7.82 -18.69
N TYR A 386 -4.46 -7.91 -20.02
CA TYR A 386 -3.19 -7.98 -20.75
C TYR A 386 -2.84 -6.69 -21.50
N ASP A 387 -3.84 -5.84 -21.79
CA ASP A 387 -3.69 -4.63 -22.59
C ASP A 387 -3.42 -3.38 -21.75
N TRP A 388 -2.57 -3.54 -20.73
CA TRP A 388 -2.18 -2.42 -19.89
C TRP A 388 -0.97 -1.66 -20.50
N THR A 389 -0.99 -0.36 -20.32
CA THR A 389 0.12 0.54 -20.69
C THR A 389 1.07 0.77 -19.51
N GLN A 390 0.53 0.76 -18.29
CA GLN A 390 1.28 0.90 -17.04
C GLN A 390 1.01 -0.29 -16.12
N GLU A 391 2.04 -0.79 -15.46
CA GLU A 391 1.96 -1.96 -14.58
C GLU A 391 0.94 -1.79 -13.44
N ILE A 392 0.70 -0.54 -13.01
CA ILE A 392 -0.29 -0.21 -11.97
C ILE A 392 -1.72 -0.63 -12.37
N GLN A 393 -2.03 -0.62 -13.66
CA GLN A 393 -3.35 -1.01 -14.16
C GLN A 393 -3.60 -2.50 -13.92
N ALA A 394 -2.58 -3.34 -14.13
CA ALA A 394 -2.68 -4.78 -13.89
C ALA A 394 -2.63 -5.11 -12.39
N VAL A 395 -1.82 -4.37 -11.61
CA VAL A 395 -1.54 -4.68 -10.19
C VAL A 395 -2.62 -4.17 -9.26
N LYS A 396 -3.24 -3.04 -9.56
CA LYS A 396 -4.18 -2.36 -8.64
C LYS A 396 -5.58 -2.22 -9.20
N ASN A 397 -5.71 -1.90 -10.48
CA ASN A 397 -7.00 -1.52 -11.09
C ASN A 397 -7.62 -2.66 -11.91
N SER A 398 -7.05 -3.87 -11.90
CA SER A 398 -7.63 -5.00 -12.61
C SER A 398 -8.80 -5.61 -11.83
N ALA A 399 -9.82 -6.07 -12.55
CA ALA A 399 -10.98 -6.73 -11.96
C ALA A 399 -10.58 -7.94 -11.09
N SER A 400 -9.56 -8.69 -11.50
CA SER A 400 -9.03 -9.83 -10.74
C SER A 400 -8.55 -9.43 -9.35
N VAL A 401 -7.80 -8.33 -9.23
CA VAL A 401 -7.29 -7.85 -7.95
C VAL A 401 -8.41 -7.34 -7.06
N LEU A 402 -9.33 -6.53 -7.61
CA LEU A 402 -10.48 -6.03 -6.86
C LEU A 402 -11.34 -7.16 -6.30
N ILE A 403 -11.71 -8.15 -7.13
CA ILE A 403 -12.48 -9.31 -6.68
C ILE A 403 -11.75 -10.05 -5.56
N CYS A 404 -10.44 -10.28 -5.70
CA CYS A 404 -9.67 -11.01 -4.69
C CYS A 404 -9.57 -10.25 -3.36
N VAL A 405 -9.31 -8.95 -3.39
CA VAL A 405 -9.20 -8.12 -2.19
C VAL A 405 -10.53 -8.05 -1.45
N PHE A 406 -11.62 -7.73 -2.16
CA PHE A 406 -12.95 -7.68 -1.53
C PHE A 406 -13.38 -9.05 -1.00
N THR A 407 -13.20 -10.13 -1.77
CA THR A 407 -13.52 -11.48 -1.31
C THR A 407 -12.68 -11.85 -0.09
N GLY A 408 -11.37 -11.58 -0.10
CA GLY A 408 -10.48 -11.85 1.02
C GLY A 408 -10.90 -11.10 2.29
N MET A 409 -11.24 -9.81 2.16
CA MET A 409 -11.68 -8.99 3.27
C MET A 409 -13.04 -9.43 3.83
N PHE A 410 -14.06 -9.58 2.99
CA PHE A 410 -15.39 -9.97 3.44
C PHE A 410 -15.46 -11.41 3.96
N ALA A 411 -14.74 -12.33 3.33
CA ALA A 411 -14.69 -13.71 3.76
C ALA A 411 -14.13 -13.87 5.18
N THR A 412 -13.21 -13.00 5.61
CA THR A 412 -12.64 -13.03 6.97
C THR A 412 -13.40 -12.17 7.95
N LEU A 413 -13.89 -11.00 7.51
CA LEU A 413 -14.58 -10.04 8.37
C LEU A 413 -15.95 -10.57 8.84
N LEU A 414 -16.73 -11.20 7.96
CA LEU A 414 -18.05 -11.73 8.30
C LEU A 414 -17.99 -12.81 9.40
N PRO A 415 -17.16 -13.87 9.26
CA PRO A 415 -17.02 -14.85 10.36
C PRO A 415 -16.47 -14.24 11.64
N LEU A 416 -15.55 -13.29 11.55
CA LEU A 416 -15.02 -12.57 12.71
C LEU A 416 -16.15 -11.87 13.45
N MET A 417 -17.00 -11.09 12.76
CA MET A 417 -18.13 -10.40 13.37
C MET A 417 -19.11 -11.38 14.04
N ILE A 418 -19.38 -12.53 13.40
CA ILE A 418 -20.30 -13.55 13.97
C ILE A 418 -19.66 -14.17 15.21
N VAL A 419 -18.36 -14.49 15.19
CA VAL A 419 -17.63 -15.02 16.36
C VAL A 419 -17.64 -14.05 17.53
N MET A 420 -17.51 -12.76 17.26
CA MET A 420 -17.57 -11.71 18.30
C MET A 420 -18.98 -11.54 18.86
N ALA A 421 -20.03 -11.64 18.01
CA ALA A 421 -21.42 -11.50 18.44
C ALA A 421 -21.96 -12.77 19.15
N MET A 422 -21.48 -13.95 18.75
CA MET A 422 -21.98 -15.24 19.26
C MET A 422 -20.81 -16.14 19.69
N PRO A 423 -20.22 -15.93 20.89
CA PRO A 423 -19.06 -16.70 21.36
C PRO A 423 -19.31 -18.21 21.47
N ALA A 424 -20.56 -18.63 21.71
CA ALA A 424 -20.96 -20.04 21.81
C ALA A 424 -20.75 -20.82 20.49
N LEU A 425 -20.92 -20.17 19.34
CA LEU A 425 -20.78 -20.80 18.00
C LEU A 425 -19.35 -20.72 17.45
N ARG A 426 -18.44 -20.12 18.19
CA ARG A 426 -17.07 -19.84 17.74
C ARG A 426 -16.36 -21.05 17.15
N ALA A 427 -16.32 -22.18 17.86
CA ALA A 427 -15.61 -23.38 17.39
C ALA A 427 -16.18 -23.88 16.08
N VAL A 428 -17.51 -23.91 15.96
CA VAL A 428 -18.20 -24.36 14.74
C VAL A 428 -17.88 -23.43 13.57
N ILE A 429 -17.94 -22.11 13.78
CA ILE A 429 -17.68 -21.12 12.75
C ILE A 429 -16.21 -21.17 12.29
N SER A 430 -15.27 -21.23 13.23
CA SER A 430 -13.84 -21.20 12.92
C SER A 430 -13.39 -22.49 12.20
N TRP A 431 -13.77 -23.65 12.67
CA TRP A 431 -13.47 -24.91 12.00
C TRP A 431 -14.25 -25.07 10.70
N GLY A 432 -15.52 -24.63 10.66
CA GLY A 432 -16.30 -24.56 9.43
C GLY A 432 -15.63 -23.69 8.36
N PHE A 433 -15.09 -22.55 8.75
CA PHE A 433 -14.33 -21.66 7.87
C PHE A 433 -13.07 -22.33 7.30
N VAL A 434 -12.32 -23.06 8.14
CA VAL A 434 -11.14 -23.82 7.72
C VAL A 434 -11.53 -24.91 6.70
N ILE A 435 -12.58 -25.69 6.99
CA ILE A 435 -13.04 -26.77 6.11
C ILE A 435 -13.53 -26.21 4.76
N VAL A 436 -14.32 -25.15 4.78
CA VAL A 436 -14.83 -24.50 3.56
C VAL A 436 -13.68 -23.93 2.72
N SER A 437 -12.74 -23.24 3.36
CA SER A 437 -11.57 -22.67 2.67
C SER A 437 -10.67 -23.76 2.06
N ALA A 438 -10.44 -24.86 2.78
CA ALA A 438 -9.70 -26.01 2.27
C ALA A 438 -10.43 -26.69 1.10
N GLY A 439 -11.73 -26.94 1.24
CA GLY A 439 -12.55 -27.56 0.19
C GLY A 439 -12.59 -26.73 -1.09
N LEU A 440 -12.78 -25.40 -0.96
CA LEU A 440 -12.74 -24.47 -2.09
C LEU A 440 -11.36 -24.44 -2.75
N SER A 441 -10.28 -24.49 -1.97
CA SER A 441 -8.92 -24.54 -2.50
C SER A 441 -8.70 -25.78 -3.38
N VAL A 442 -9.11 -26.95 -2.92
CA VAL A 442 -8.99 -28.19 -3.68
C VAL A 442 -9.87 -28.15 -4.93
N MET A 443 -11.09 -27.65 -4.82
CA MET A 443 -12.00 -27.52 -5.97
C MET A 443 -11.43 -26.59 -7.06
N LEU A 444 -10.94 -25.43 -6.65
CA LEU A 444 -10.34 -24.46 -7.58
C LEU A 444 -9.04 -24.97 -8.18
N TRP A 445 -8.23 -25.69 -7.40
CA TRP A 445 -7.01 -26.32 -7.90
C TRP A 445 -7.33 -27.35 -9.01
N LYS A 446 -8.28 -28.24 -8.79
CA LYS A 446 -8.74 -29.20 -9.79
C LYS A 446 -9.28 -28.53 -11.06
N ARG A 447 -9.91 -27.35 -10.93
CA ARG A 447 -10.32 -26.54 -12.09
C ARG A 447 -9.12 -25.98 -12.85
N LEU A 448 -8.12 -25.44 -12.13
CA LEU A 448 -6.90 -24.90 -12.74
C LEU A 448 -6.09 -25.97 -13.49
N GLU A 449 -6.10 -27.23 -13.04
CA GLU A 449 -5.44 -28.34 -13.74
C GLU A 449 -6.02 -28.61 -15.13
N LYS A 450 -7.31 -28.32 -15.34
CA LYS A 450 -7.99 -28.50 -16.62
C LYS A 450 -7.80 -27.30 -17.57
N VAL A 451 -7.31 -26.17 -17.07
CA VAL A 451 -7.15 -24.97 -17.88
C VAL A 451 -5.91 -25.08 -18.76
N ARG A 452 -6.10 -24.89 -20.06
CA ARG A 452 -5.00 -24.72 -21.01
C ARG A 452 -4.76 -23.24 -21.23
N PHE A 453 -3.54 -22.79 -20.96
CA PHE A 453 -3.15 -21.38 -21.10
C PHE A 453 -3.12 -20.88 -22.55
N TRP A 454 -3.21 -21.81 -23.50
CA TRP A 454 -3.03 -21.63 -24.93
C TRP A 454 -4.30 -21.31 -25.72
N VAL A 455 -5.45 -21.22 -25.08
CA VAL A 455 -6.73 -20.94 -25.75
C VAL A 455 -7.20 -19.54 -25.41
#